data_8c1eef863646c0e56c20470bd1ddfd66
#
_entry.id   8c1eef863646c0e56c20470bd1ddfd66
#
_cell.length_a   1.000
_cell.length_b   1.000
_cell.length_c   1.000
_cell.angle_alpha   90.00
_cell.angle_beta   90.00
_cell.angle_gamma   90.00
#
_symmetry.space_group_name_H-M   'P 1'
#
loop_
_entity.id
_entity.type
_entity.pdbx_description
1 polymer ?
#
loop_
_entity_poly.entity_id
_entity_poly.type
_entity_poly.pdbx_seq_one_letter_code
_entity_poly.pdbx_strand_id
1 'polypeptide(L)'
;MVKRKSEDAQLSARATNGKTARFAEATKSTKPVKKSATTKSAKTSTKPAVATNDTKSNSKPESLSIQIVTGSYERVLHGFAATVSETVFDPEASKEQDEPTYSDTFLFAAHSSAVRCLALSAPNEAHKRVLATGSTDERINLFNLSTSPPVVSDKPQLPSLSATSIIENPRNKELGSLLHHARSVNKLQFPTRGKLFSAADDNTVAISRTRDWTVLSTIKCPIPKAVGRPSGDTAGPGEVPTGVNDFAIHPSMKVMVTVGKGERCMRLWNLVTGKKAGVLNFDKSLLQAAGEGRYSSGEGRKLAWGEDGEEYVVGFERGAVVYGMVSDA
;
A
#
# COMPACT_ATOMS: atom_id res chain seq x y z
N MET A 1 -31.09 -51.70 -28.98
CA MET A 1 -32.42 -51.26 -29.44
C MET A 1 -32.92 -50.33 -28.39
N VAL A 2 -33.14 -49.08 -28.61
CA VAL A 2 -33.83 -48.24 -29.57
C VAL A 2 -33.15 -46.86 -29.59
N LYS A 3 -32.82 -46.40 -30.77
CA LYS A 3 -32.46 -45.02 -31.11
C LYS A 3 -33.67 -44.11 -31.01
N ARG A 4 -33.54 -42.90 -30.52
CA ARG A 4 -34.33 -41.77 -31.02
C ARG A 4 -33.43 -40.53 -31.20
N LYS A 5 -33.59 -40.02 -32.38
CA LYS A 5 -33.00 -38.94 -33.13
C LYS A 5 -33.75 -37.64 -32.89
N SER A 6 -33.02 -36.54 -32.98
CA SER A 6 -33.30 -35.22 -33.58
C SER A 6 -34.52 -34.43 -33.12
N GLU A 7 -34.36 -33.12 -32.91
CA GLU A 7 -34.62 -32.16 -33.99
C GLU A 7 -34.08 -30.77 -33.64
N ASP A 8 -33.51 -30.18 -34.67
CA ASP A 8 -33.09 -28.79 -34.79
C ASP A 8 -34.28 -27.81 -34.74
N ALA A 9 -34.09 -26.64 -34.15
CA ALA A 9 -34.85 -25.48 -34.51
C ALA A 9 -33.95 -24.21 -34.56
N GLN A 10 -33.56 -23.92 -35.78
CA GLN A 10 -33.10 -22.59 -36.23
C GLN A 10 -34.29 -21.60 -36.19
N LEU A 11 -34.04 -20.42 -35.70
CA LEU A 11 -34.82 -19.22 -36.04
C LEU A 11 -33.86 -18.02 -36.04
N SER A 12 -33.40 -17.74 -37.15
CA SER A 12 -33.35 -16.62 -38.10
C SER A 12 -33.45 -15.21 -37.50
N ALA A 13 -32.43 -14.47 -37.95
CA ALA A 13 -32.20 -13.04 -37.88
C ALA A 13 -33.40 -12.15 -38.27
N ARG A 14 -33.51 -10.99 -37.66
CA ARG A 14 -34.05 -9.80 -38.31
C ARG A 14 -33.32 -8.54 -37.87
N ALA A 15 -32.53 -8.03 -38.80
CA ALA A 15 -31.98 -6.70 -38.80
C ALA A 15 -33.10 -5.68 -39.09
N THR A 16 -33.09 -4.55 -38.40
CA THR A 16 -33.70 -3.32 -38.91
C THR A 16 -32.71 -2.13 -38.70
N ASN A 17 -32.44 -1.58 -39.83
CA ASN A 17 -31.66 -0.36 -40.07
C ASN A 17 -32.31 0.91 -39.49
N GLY A 18 -31.47 1.89 -39.15
CA GLY A 18 -31.65 3.24 -39.63
C GLY A 18 -31.93 4.30 -38.60
N LYS A 19 -31.00 5.17 -38.31
CA LYS A 19 -30.93 6.52 -38.89
C LYS A 19 -29.88 7.39 -38.27
N THR A 20 -29.00 7.85 -39.12
CA THR A 20 -28.12 9.02 -39.05
C THR A 20 -28.89 10.30 -38.69
N ALA A 21 -28.31 11.14 -37.86
CA ALA A 21 -28.48 12.60 -37.83
C ALA A 21 -27.18 13.21 -37.29
N ARG A 22 -26.37 13.68 -38.14
CA ARG A 22 -26.09 15.01 -38.68
C ARG A 22 -25.53 15.99 -37.62
N PHE A 23 -24.28 16.28 -37.84
CA PHE A 23 -23.51 17.51 -37.55
C PHE A 23 -24.36 18.78 -37.52
N ALA A 24 -24.08 19.64 -36.53
CA ALA A 24 -24.27 21.08 -36.68
C ALA A 24 -23.05 21.78 -36.11
N GLU A 25 -22.34 22.35 -37.02
CA GLU A 25 -21.24 23.32 -36.91
C GLU A 25 -21.86 24.71 -36.67
N ALA A 26 -21.34 25.47 -35.74
CA ALA A 26 -21.55 26.92 -35.68
C ALA A 26 -20.42 27.56 -34.89
N THR A 27 -19.48 28.05 -35.59
CA THR A 27 -19.11 29.47 -35.89
C THR A 27 -18.45 30.26 -34.75
N LYS A 28 -17.24 30.67 -35.12
CA LYS A 28 -16.35 31.66 -34.49
C LYS A 28 -17.05 33.01 -34.29
N SER A 29 -16.74 33.64 -33.17
CA SER A 29 -16.85 35.11 -33.08
C SER A 29 -15.64 35.68 -32.35
N THR A 30 -15.07 36.64 -32.95
CA THR A 30 -13.84 37.38 -32.80
C THR A 30 -13.85 38.37 -31.63
N LYS A 31 -12.63 38.69 -31.18
CA LYS A 31 -12.18 39.73 -30.24
C LYS A 31 -12.74 41.15 -30.53
N PRO A 32 -12.65 42.06 -29.53
CA PRO A 32 -11.51 42.98 -29.61
C PRO A 32 -10.80 43.31 -28.28
N VAL A 33 -9.55 43.65 -28.50
CA VAL A 33 -8.54 44.25 -27.64
C VAL A 33 -8.93 45.70 -27.28
N LYS A 34 -8.68 46.13 -26.04
CA LYS A 34 -8.37 47.55 -25.71
C LYS A 34 -7.24 47.62 -24.69
N LYS A 35 -6.17 48.27 -25.17
CA LYS A 35 -5.04 48.80 -24.39
C LYS A 35 -5.41 50.15 -23.78
N SER A 36 -4.88 50.45 -22.59
CA SER A 36 -4.38 51.76 -22.11
C SER A 36 -3.64 51.50 -20.80
N ALA A 37 -2.40 51.63 -20.67
CA ALA A 37 -1.40 52.66 -20.65
C ALA A 37 -1.47 53.56 -19.38
N THR A 38 -0.43 53.37 -18.52
CA THR A 38 0.41 54.38 -17.84
C THR A 38 -0.21 55.26 -16.76
N THR A 39 0.32 55.15 -15.53
CA THR A 39 1.10 56.29 -14.94
C THR A 39 1.91 55.82 -13.72
N LYS A 40 3.18 56.22 -13.73
CA LYS A 40 4.14 56.22 -12.64
C LYS A 40 3.82 57.34 -11.65
N SER A 41 3.99 57.11 -10.36
CA SER A 41 4.50 58.15 -9.48
C SER A 41 5.28 57.54 -8.30
N ALA A 42 6.54 57.90 -8.31
CA ALA A 42 7.46 57.74 -7.18
C ALA A 42 7.21 58.81 -6.15
N LYS A 43 7.26 58.46 -4.85
CA LYS A 43 7.69 59.38 -3.79
C LYS A 43 8.34 58.65 -2.61
N THR A 44 9.51 58.99 -2.47
CA THR A 44 10.63 58.99 -1.55
C THR A 44 10.25 59.13 -0.08
N SER A 45 11.04 58.38 0.74
CA SER A 45 11.60 58.66 2.10
C SER A 45 10.67 58.86 3.28
N THR A 46 10.85 58.06 4.27
CA THR A 46 11.55 58.43 5.51
C THR A 46 11.68 57.22 6.43
N LYS A 47 12.89 57.01 6.93
CA LYS A 47 13.25 56.06 7.97
C LYS A 47 13.05 56.79 9.31
N PRO A 48 12.55 56.16 10.34
CA PRO A 48 13.11 56.34 11.67
C PRO A 48 13.52 55.02 12.33
N ALA A 49 14.71 55.08 12.83
CA ALA A 49 15.34 54.56 14.04
C ALA A 49 14.75 53.32 14.74
N VAL A 50 15.58 52.34 14.75
CA VAL A 50 16.00 51.38 15.81
C VAL A 50 15.21 51.51 17.12
N ALA A 51 14.43 50.46 17.41
CA ALA A 51 14.18 49.99 18.76
C ALA A 51 14.49 48.50 18.75
N THR A 52 15.63 48.17 19.34
CA THR A 52 15.99 46.84 19.76
C THR A 52 15.02 46.38 20.83
N ASN A 53 14.03 45.60 20.44
CA ASN A 53 13.32 44.74 21.38
C ASN A 53 13.93 43.35 21.25
N ASP A 54 14.78 43.04 22.23
CA ASP A 54 15.16 41.66 22.57
C ASP A 54 13.88 40.90 22.98
N THR A 55 13.15 40.41 21.97
CA THR A 55 12.16 39.39 22.20
C THR A 55 12.93 38.08 22.24
N LYS A 56 13.23 37.62 23.45
CA LYS A 56 13.56 36.20 23.68
C LYS A 56 12.44 35.40 23.00
N SER A 57 12.71 34.93 21.81
CA SER A 57 11.94 33.86 21.19
C SER A 57 12.09 32.63 22.10
N ASN A 58 11.05 32.41 22.90
CA ASN A 58 10.85 31.14 23.57
C ASN A 58 10.62 30.12 22.44
N SER A 59 11.71 29.63 21.85
CA SER A 59 11.66 28.51 20.90
C SER A 59 11.18 27.31 21.72
N LYS A 60 9.91 27.01 21.59
CA LYS A 60 9.34 25.75 22.03
C LYS A 60 10.24 24.66 21.45
N PRO A 61 10.73 23.70 22.23
CA PRO A 61 11.58 22.65 21.69
C PRO A 61 10.88 22.01 20.49
N GLU A 62 11.59 21.88 19.38
CA GLU A 62 11.06 21.22 18.18
C GLU A 62 10.70 19.80 18.57
N SER A 63 9.46 19.42 18.35
CA SER A 63 8.95 18.09 18.65
C SER A 63 8.64 17.37 17.34
N LEU A 64 9.13 16.15 17.19
CA LEU A 64 8.82 15.28 16.06
C LEU A 64 7.51 14.55 16.32
N SER A 65 6.56 14.70 15.42
CA SER A 65 5.29 13.94 15.48
C SER A 65 5.29 12.84 14.44
N ILE A 66 5.13 11.60 14.90
CA ILE A 66 5.11 10.38 14.07
C ILE A 66 3.69 9.82 14.12
N GLN A 67 3.04 9.70 12.95
CA GLN A 67 1.75 9.02 12.85
C GLN A 67 1.97 7.53 12.61
N ILE A 68 1.40 6.70 13.47
CA ILE A 68 1.47 5.25 13.43
C ILE A 68 0.08 4.69 13.13
N VAL A 69 0.00 3.71 12.23
CA VAL A 69 -1.24 3.02 11.89
C VAL A 69 -1.04 1.52 12.06
N THR A 70 -1.92 0.90 12.84
CA THR A 70 -1.90 -0.54 13.10
C THR A 70 -3.21 -1.19 12.66
N GLY A 71 -3.11 -2.41 12.17
CA GLY A 71 -4.27 -3.26 11.87
C GLY A 71 -4.27 -4.48 12.78
N SER A 72 -5.44 -4.87 13.27
CA SER A 72 -5.58 -5.98 14.19
C SER A 72 -6.25 -7.20 13.57
N TYR A 73 -6.03 -8.36 14.19
CA TYR A 73 -6.76 -9.57 13.86
C TYR A 73 -8.28 -9.41 14.08
N GLU A 74 -8.68 -8.54 15.01
CA GLU A 74 -10.08 -8.23 15.33
C GLU A 74 -10.72 -7.20 14.38
N ARG A 75 -10.22 -7.07 13.16
CA ARG A 75 -10.80 -6.23 12.10
C ARG A 75 -10.62 -4.72 12.28
N VAL A 76 -9.99 -4.31 13.37
CA VAL A 76 -9.86 -2.91 13.76
C VAL A 76 -8.63 -2.29 13.11
N LEU A 77 -8.78 -1.07 12.63
CA LEU A 77 -7.72 -0.18 12.23
C LEU A 77 -7.59 0.91 13.31
N HIS A 78 -6.40 1.03 13.87
CA HIS A 78 -6.08 2.01 14.90
C HIS A 78 -4.95 2.93 14.41
N GLY A 79 -5.19 4.22 14.47
CA GLY A 79 -4.21 5.26 14.18
C GLY A 79 -3.94 6.09 15.42
N PHE A 80 -2.68 6.34 15.69
CA PHE A 80 -2.26 7.24 16.78
C PHE A 80 -1.03 8.06 16.38
N ALA A 81 -0.87 9.21 16.99
CA ALA A 81 0.29 10.07 16.83
C ALA A 81 1.15 9.99 18.08
N ALA A 82 2.43 9.73 17.89
CA ALA A 82 3.45 9.81 18.92
C ALA A 82 4.21 11.13 18.74
N THR A 83 4.22 11.97 19.76
CA THR A 83 5.01 13.20 19.79
C THR A 83 6.22 12.98 20.67
N VAL A 84 7.40 13.10 20.06
CA VAL A 84 8.69 12.87 20.70
C VAL A 84 9.47 14.19 20.70
N SER A 85 10.03 14.56 21.83
CA SER A 85 10.93 15.71 21.91
C SER A 85 12.23 15.42 21.16
N GLU A 86 12.76 16.40 20.44
CA GLU A 86 14.02 16.26 19.70
C GLU A 86 15.21 15.92 20.61
N THR A 87 15.11 16.31 21.88
CA THR A 87 16.10 16.01 22.93
C THR A 87 16.30 14.51 23.19
N VAL A 88 15.32 13.65 22.83
CA VAL A 88 15.42 12.19 22.99
C VAL A 88 16.47 11.58 22.06
N PHE A 89 16.78 12.25 20.95
CA PHE A 89 17.75 11.77 19.96
C PHE A 89 19.17 12.32 20.21
N ASP A 90 19.33 13.20 21.21
CA ASP A 90 20.63 13.75 21.57
C ASP A 90 21.33 12.86 22.62
N PRO A 91 22.47 12.23 22.29
CA PRO A 91 23.16 11.33 23.20
C PRO A 91 23.77 12.04 24.44
N GLU A 92 23.88 13.37 24.41
CA GLU A 92 24.41 14.18 25.50
C GLU A 92 23.35 14.86 26.38
N ALA A 93 22.07 14.75 25.99
CA ALA A 93 21.00 15.32 26.79
C ALA A 93 20.83 14.59 28.13
N SER A 94 20.74 15.36 29.20
CA SER A 94 20.54 14.85 30.56
C SER A 94 19.29 13.96 30.65
N LYS A 95 19.39 12.88 31.41
CA LYS A 95 18.44 11.76 31.53
C LYS A 95 17.03 12.06 32.07
N GLU A 96 16.59 13.30 32.12
CA GLU A 96 15.17 13.64 32.26
C GLU A 96 14.54 13.51 30.87
N GLN A 97 14.25 12.26 30.49
CA GLN A 97 13.59 11.92 29.24
C GLN A 97 12.14 12.36 29.35
N ASP A 98 11.77 13.35 28.55
CA ASP A 98 10.37 13.62 28.26
C ASP A 98 9.77 12.38 27.62
N GLU A 99 8.89 11.67 28.32
CA GLU A 99 8.21 10.50 27.79
C GLU A 99 7.41 10.87 26.54
N PRO A 100 7.44 10.03 25.48
CA PRO A 100 6.67 10.31 24.29
C PRO A 100 5.17 10.36 24.62
N THR A 101 4.52 11.43 24.17
CA THR A 101 3.06 11.56 24.35
C THR A 101 2.33 10.92 23.18
N TYR A 102 1.29 10.13 23.50
CA TYR A 102 0.47 9.44 22.50
C TYR A 102 -0.93 10.05 22.46
N SER A 103 -1.46 10.22 21.26
CA SER A 103 -2.84 10.67 21.02
C SER A 103 -3.50 9.83 19.96
N ASP A 104 -4.67 9.27 20.24
CA ASP A 104 -5.45 8.49 19.30
C ASP A 104 -6.05 9.38 18.22
N THR A 105 -5.86 9.01 16.95
CA THR A 105 -6.35 9.78 15.80
C THR A 105 -7.57 9.14 15.15
N PHE A 106 -7.68 7.83 15.16
CA PHE A 106 -8.87 7.10 14.74
C PHE A 106 -8.84 5.64 15.23
N LEU A 107 -10.03 5.10 15.44
CA LEU A 107 -10.23 3.70 15.83
C LEU A 107 -11.57 3.23 15.27
N PHE A 108 -11.56 2.32 14.29
CA PHE A 108 -12.77 1.79 13.70
C PHE A 108 -12.59 0.40 13.10
N ALA A 109 -13.69 -0.33 12.92
CA ALA A 109 -13.69 -1.61 12.22
C ALA A 109 -13.59 -1.37 10.70
N ALA A 110 -12.39 -1.59 10.15
CA ALA A 110 -12.10 -1.32 8.74
C ALA A 110 -12.52 -2.46 7.81
N HIS A 111 -12.66 -3.68 8.32
CA HIS A 111 -12.93 -4.89 7.56
C HIS A 111 -13.97 -5.77 8.23
N SER A 112 -14.55 -6.71 7.50
CA SER A 112 -15.44 -7.75 8.06
C SER A 112 -14.66 -8.92 8.66
N SER A 113 -13.36 -9.02 8.39
CA SER A 113 -12.47 -10.07 8.87
C SER A 113 -11.08 -9.52 9.24
N ALA A 114 -10.15 -10.38 9.66
CA ALA A 114 -8.82 -10.00 10.14
C ALA A 114 -8.03 -9.16 9.13
N VAL A 115 -7.44 -8.05 9.59
CA VAL A 115 -6.50 -7.24 8.80
C VAL A 115 -5.16 -7.98 8.73
N ARG A 116 -4.67 -8.24 7.51
CA ARG A 116 -3.43 -8.99 7.28
C ARG A 116 -2.25 -8.12 6.89
N CYS A 117 -2.51 -7.07 6.14
CA CYS A 117 -1.45 -6.21 5.63
C CYS A 117 -1.92 -4.76 5.49
N LEU A 118 -0.95 -3.87 5.61
CA LEU A 118 -1.09 -2.44 5.47
C LEU A 118 -0.01 -1.92 4.52
N ALA A 119 -0.32 -0.91 3.74
CA ALA A 119 0.66 -0.19 2.94
C ALA A 119 0.31 1.29 2.86
N LEU A 120 1.33 2.13 2.96
CA LEU A 120 1.22 3.59 2.81
C LEU A 120 1.89 4.03 1.52
N SER A 121 1.23 4.89 0.76
CA SER A 121 1.83 5.54 -0.40
C SER A 121 2.82 6.63 0.00
N ALA A 122 3.70 7.03 -0.92
CA ALA A 122 4.45 8.28 -0.76
C ALA A 122 3.48 9.48 -0.62
N PRO A 123 3.85 10.53 0.15
CA PRO A 123 3.02 11.73 0.32
C PRO A 123 2.83 12.44 -1.02
N ASN A 124 1.70 13.13 -1.15
CA ASN A 124 1.46 14.04 -2.27
C ASN A 124 1.80 15.48 -1.90
N GLU A 125 1.72 16.39 -2.87
CA GLU A 125 1.94 17.83 -2.68
C GLU A 125 0.97 18.44 -1.65
N ALA A 126 -0.19 17.85 -1.46
CA ALA A 126 -1.19 18.26 -0.47
C ALA A 126 -1.01 17.58 0.91
N HIS A 127 0.17 17.03 1.19
CA HIS A 127 0.47 16.32 2.43
C HIS A 127 -0.53 15.21 2.77
N LYS A 128 -0.99 14.48 1.75
CA LYS A 128 -1.86 13.32 1.91
C LYS A 128 -1.16 12.04 1.46
N ARG A 129 -1.42 10.96 2.17
CA ARG A 129 -0.99 9.60 1.82
C ARG A 129 -2.22 8.72 1.61
N VAL A 130 -2.11 7.76 0.74
CA VAL A 130 -3.11 6.70 0.63
C VAL A 130 -2.66 5.55 1.51
N LEU A 131 -3.52 5.13 2.43
CA LEU A 131 -3.40 3.89 3.17
C LEU A 131 -4.25 2.84 2.44
N ALA A 132 -3.63 1.71 2.12
CA ALA A 132 -4.32 0.51 1.65
C ALA A 132 -4.24 -0.55 2.75
N THR A 133 -5.37 -1.19 3.04
CA THR A 133 -5.48 -2.26 4.03
C THR A 133 -6.03 -3.50 3.38
N GLY A 134 -5.38 -4.64 3.58
CA GLY A 134 -5.79 -5.94 3.04
C GLY A 134 -6.18 -6.90 4.15
N SER A 135 -7.22 -7.68 3.93
CA SER A 135 -7.82 -8.55 4.93
C SER A 135 -8.09 -9.97 4.38
N THR A 136 -8.49 -10.85 5.27
CA THR A 136 -8.99 -12.17 4.93
C THR A 136 -10.40 -12.16 4.32
N ASP A 137 -11.07 -11.00 4.28
CA ASP A 137 -12.34 -10.78 3.60
C ASP A 137 -12.20 -10.50 2.08
N GLU A 138 -11.00 -10.73 1.51
CA GLU A 138 -10.70 -10.58 0.08
C GLU A 138 -10.73 -9.13 -0.43
N ARG A 139 -10.95 -8.17 0.47
CA ARG A 139 -11.06 -6.75 0.15
C ARG A 139 -9.77 -6.00 0.43
N ILE A 140 -9.56 -4.97 -0.38
CA ILE A 140 -8.55 -3.96 -0.12
C ILE A 140 -9.28 -2.64 0.10
N ASN A 141 -9.30 -2.15 1.32
CA ASN A 141 -9.91 -0.86 1.65
C ASN A 141 -8.87 0.25 1.55
N LEU A 142 -9.30 1.40 1.07
CA LEU A 142 -8.46 2.53 0.73
C LEU A 142 -8.90 3.76 1.51
N PHE A 143 -7.93 4.43 2.13
CA PHE A 143 -8.16 5.64 2.93
C PHE A 143 -7.16 6.73 2.54
N ASN A 144 -7.62 7.97 2.44
CA ASN A 144 -6.74 9.13 2.42
C ASN A 144 -6.43 9.54 3.85
N LEU A 145 -5.16 9.57 4.19
CA LEU A 145 -4.67 10.08 5.47
C LEU A 145 -3.94 11.41 5.26
N SER A 146 -4.25 12.39 6.09
CA SER A 146 -3.52 13.65 6.14
C SER A 146 -2.29 13.50 7.02
N THR A 147 -1.13 13.95 6.55
CA THR A 147 0.10 14.02 7.36
C THR A 147 0.17 15.32 8.17
N SER A 148 -0.75 16.27 7.92
CA SER A 148 -0.84 17.47 8.75
C SER A 148 -1.51 17.13 10.07
N PRO A 149 -1.02 17.70 11.19
CA PRO A 149 -1.66 17.47 12.48
C PRO A 149 -3.13 17.90 12.46
N PRO A 150 -4.01 17.26 13.24
CA PRO A 150 -5.39 17.66 13.35
C PRO A 150 -5.45 19.07 13.91
N VAL A 151 -6.30 19.90 13.34
CA VAL A 151 -6.56 21.25 13.90
C VAL A 151 -7.34 21.05 15.19
N VAL A 152 -6.71 21.35 16.31
CA VAL A 152 -7.41 21.37 17.61
C VAL A 152 -8.50 22.45 17.51
N SER A 153 -9.75 22.01 17.48
CA SER A 153 -10.88 22.94 17.48
C SER A 153 -11.06 23.49 18.90
N ASP A 154 -11.04 24.79 19.05
CA ASP A 154 -11.35 25.49 20.33
C ASP A 154 -12.81 25.29 20.80
N LYS A 155 -13.59 24.47 20.10
CA LYS A 155 -14.94 24.14 20.55
C LYS A 155 -14.83 23.22 21.76
N PRO A 156 -15.54 23.59 22.87
CA PRO A 156 -15.58 22.75 24.04
C PRO A 156 -16.11 21.36 23.64
N GLN A 157 -15.25 20.38 23.71
CA GLN A 157 -15.65 18.98 23.48
C GLN A 157 -16.49 18.57 24.68
N LEU A 158 -17.69 18.07 24.42
CA LEU A 158 -18.48 17.40 25.46
C LEU A 158 -17.62 16.27 26.04
N PRO A 159 -17.54 16.14 27.37
CA PRO A 159 -16.81 15.06 27.98
C PRO A 159 -17.34 13.73 27.44
N SER A 160 -16.50 13.04 26.66
CA SER A 160 -16.81 11.69 26.22
C SER A 160 -16.81 10.78 27.43
N LEU A 161 -17.81 9.90 27.54
CA LEU A 161 -17.87 8.88 28.60
C LEU A 161 -16.71 7.88 28.54
N SER A 162 -15.94 7.85 27.46
CA SER A 162 -14.72 7.04 27.32
C SER A 162 -13.51 7.90 27.69
N ALA A 163 -12.65 7.36 28.52
CA ALA A 163 -11.48 8.04 29.08
C ALA A 163 -10.40 8.47 28.05
N THR A 164 -10.52 8.03 26.80
CA THR A 164 -9.62 8.39 25.70
C THR A 164 -10.33 9.29 24.70
N SER A 165 -9.84 10.53 24.56
CA SER A 165 -10.30 11.45 23.55
C SER A 165 -9.65 11.13 22.21
N ILE A 166 -10.42 10.61 21.25
CA ILE A 166 -9.95 10.42 19.87
C ILE A 166 -10.03 11.75 19.15
N ILE A 167 -8.88 12.27 18.71
CA ILE A 167 -8.78 13.51 17.95
C ILE A 167 -8.82 13.16 16.45
N GLU A 168 -10.01 13.01 15.90
CA GLU A 168 -10.19 12.70 14.48
C GLU A 168 -9.72 13.85 13.57
N ASN A 169 -8.95 13.49 12.54
CA ASN A 169 -8.58 14.46 11.52
C ASN A 169 -9.68 14.52 10.43
N PRO A 170 -10.41 15.63 10.30
CA PRO A 170 -11.51 15.75 9.33
C PRO A 170 -11.05 15.68 7.86
N ARG A 171 -9.75 15.72 7.63
CA ARG A 171 -9.15 15.56 6.29
C ARG A 171 -8.97 14.11 5.88
N ASN A 172 -9.10 13.15 6.81
CA ASN A 172 -9.10 11.74 6.52
C ASN A 172 -10.39 11.36 5.83
N LYS A 173 -10.29 10.56 4.77
CA LYS A 173 -11.46 10.13 3.98
C LYS A 173 -11.29 8.69 3.52
N GLU A 174 -12.36 7.94 3.59
CA GLU A 174 -12.46 6.65 2.89
C GLU A 174 -12.57 6.89 1.38
N LEU A 175 -11.82 6.12 0.59
CA LEU A 175 -11.82 6.17 -0.87
C LEU A 175 -12.65 5.05 -1.49
N GLY A 176 -12.95 4.00 -0.74
CA GLY A 176 -13.66 2.82 -1.18
C GLY A 176 -12.84 1.54 -1.10
N SER A 177 -13.36 0.47 -1.72
CA SER A 177 -12.80 -0.88 -1.65
C SER A 177 -12.50 -1.45 -3.03
N LEU A 178 -11.43 -2.25 -3.14
CA LEU A 178 -11.09 -3.02 -4.33
C LEU A 178 -11.43 -4.49 -4.10
N LEU A 179 -12.06 -5.12 -5.09
CA LEU A 179 -12.60 -6.49 -5.05
C LEU A 179 -12.07 -7.31 -6.24
N HIS A 180 -10.76 -7.35 -6.42
CA HIS A 180 -10.16 -8.08 -7.54
C HIS A 180 -9.46 -9.39 -7.15
N HIS A 181 -9.34 -9.66 -5.86
CA HIS A 181 -8.86 -10.94 -5.34
C HIS A 181 -10.00 -11.85 -4.94
N ALA A 182 -9.82 -13.16 -5.13
CA ALA A 182 -10.81 -14.19 -4.80
C ALA A 182 -10.51 -14.87 -3.47
N ARG A 183 -9.43 -14.47 -2.77
CA ARG A 183 -9.02 -15.00 -1.47
C ARG A 183 -8.30 -13.92 -0.66
N SER A 184 -7.94 -14.28 0.58
CA SER A 184 -7.24 -13.42 1.54
C SER A 184 -6.05 -12.66 0.93
N VAL A 185 -5.98 -11.36 1.18
CA VAL A 185 -4.88 -10.50 0.76
C VAL A 185 -3.76 -10.55 1.78
N ASN A 186 -2.56 -10.97 1.36
CA ASN A 186 -1.42 -11.21 2.25
C ASN A 186 -0.41 -10.07 2.27
N LYS A 187 -0.25 -9.36 1.14
CA LYS A 187 0.75 -8.29 1.01
C LYS A 187 0.22 -7.17 0.12
N LEU A 188 0.51 -5.97 0.55
CA LEU A 188 0.30 -4.73 -0.19
C LEU A 188 1.60 -3.93 -0.22
N GLN A 189 1.87 -3.27 -1.33
CA GLN A 189 3.02 -2.37 -1.44
C GLN A 189 2.75 -1.27 -2.47
N PHE A 190 3.11 -0.04 -2.12
CA PHE A 190 3.18 1.08 -3.06
C PHE A 190 4.65 1.31 -3.44
N PRO A 191 5.17 0.69 -4.51
CA PRO A 191 6.54 0.95 -4.93
C PRO A 191 6.70 2.36 -5.50
N THR A 192 5.63 2.89 -6.06
CA THR A 192 5.49 4.28 -6.49
C THR A 192 4.12 4.80 -6.09
N ARG A 193 3.96 6.11 -6.01
CA ARG A 193 2.67 6.74 -5.73
C ARG A 193 1.58 6.36 -6.74
N GLY A 194 1.95 6.05 -7.97
CA GLY A 194 1.03 5.75 -9.07
C GLY A 194 0.57 4.30 -9.17
N LYS A 195 1.16 3.38 -8.39
CA LYS A 195 0.87 1.94 -8.48
C LYS A 195 0.77 1.29 -7.13
N LEU A 196 -0.26 0.47 -6.95
CA LEU A 196 -0.44 -0.46 -5.83
C LEU A 196 -0.26 -1.88 -6.33
N PHE A 197 0.60 -2.63 -5.67
CA PHE A 197 0.76 -4.07 -5.86
C PHE A 197 0.06 -4.79 -4.70
N SER A 198 -0.69 -5.83 -5.02
CA SER A 198 -1.38 -6.66 -4.03
C SER A 198 -1.19 -8.13 -4.35
N ALA A 199 -0.86 -8.93 -3.34
CA ALA A 199 -0.73 -10.39 -3.45
C ALA A 199 -1.72 -11.07 -2.52
N ALA A 200 -2.29 -12.19 -2.97
CA ALA A 200 -3.30 -12.92 -2.24
C ALA A 200 -3.13 -14.44 -2.29
N ASP A 201 -3.96 -15.13 -1.51
CA ASP A 201 -4.02 -16.59 -1.45
C ASP A 201 -4.64 -17.23 -2.72
N ASP A 202 -5.08 -16.43 -3.69
CA ASP A 202 -5.52 -16.85 -5.01
C ASP A 202 -4.37 -17.08 -6.01
N ASN A 203 -3.12 -17.08 -5.54
CA ASN A 203 -1.90 -17.16 -6.32
C ASN A 203 -1.74 -16.06 -7.37
N THR A 204 -2.31 -14.90 -7.13
CA THR A 204 -2.17 -13.76 -8.01
C THR A 204 -1.45 -12.59 -7.34
N VAL A 205 -0.70 -11.85 -8.14
CA VAL A 205 -0.21 -10.52 -7.80
C VAL A 205 -0.81 -9.53 -8.79
N ALA A 206 -1.70 -8.69 -8.30
CA ALA A 206 -2.35 -7.66 -9.10
C ALA A 206 -1.62 -6.33 -8.98
N ILE A 207 -1.58 -5.61 -10.09
CA ILE A 207 -0.97 -4.28 -10.22
C ILE A 207 -2.09 -3.31 -10.56
N SER A 208 -2.44 -2.44 -9.63
CA SER A 208 -3.50 -1.45 -9.78
C SER A 208 -2.94 -0.05 -9.93
N ARG A 209 -3.57 0.77 -10.77
CA ARG A 209 -3.25 2.20 -10.91
C ARG A 209 -3.96 2.99 -9.81
N THR A 210 -3.25 3.86 -9.12
CA THR A 210 -3.82 4.64 -8.01
C THR A 210 -4.71 5.80 -8.43
N ARG A 211 -4.67 6.20 -9.72
CA ARG A 211 -5.46 7.31 -10.23
C ARG A 211 -6.96 6.98 -10.32
N ASP A 212 -7.26 5.78 -10.77
CA ASP A 212 -8.62 5.30 -11.10
C ASP A 212 -8.91 3.93 -10.48
N TRP A 213 -7.96 3.39 -9.75
CA TRP A 213 -8.01 2.08 -9.10
C TRP A 213 -8.28 0.91 -10.04
N THR A 214 -7.98 1.09 -11.34
CA THR A 214 -8.09 0.03 -12.32
C THR A 214 -6.93 -0.95 -12.22
N VAL A 215 -7.20 -2.25 -12.36
CA VAL A 215 -6.18 -3.29 -12.45
C VAL A 215 -5.51 -3.21 -13.82
N LEU A 216 -4.20 -2.93 -13.84
CA LEU A 216 -3.40 -2.83 -15.06
C LEU A 216 -2.96 -4.20 -15.57
N SER A 217 -2.56 -5.07 -14.64
CA SER A 217 -2.03 -6.40 -14.94
C SER A 217 -2.18 -7.31 -13.74
N THR A 218 -2.32 -8.60 -14.00
CA THR A 218 -2.34 -9.64 -12.98
C THR A 218 -1.33 -10.71 -13.33
N ILE A 219 -0.38 -10.95 -12.45
CA ILE A 219 0.63 -12.00 -12.56
C ILE A 219 0.09 -13.23 -11.83
N LYS A 220 -0.07 -14.34 -12.54
CA LYS A 220 -0.50 -15.62 -11.97
C LYS A 220 0.72 -16.44 -11.56
N CYS A 221 0.85 -16.69 -10.27
CA CYS A 221 1.88 -17.58 -9.73
C CYS A 221 1.43 -19.02 -9.86
N PRO A 222 2.34 -19.95 -10.19
CA PRO A 222 1.99 -21.36 -10.27
C PRO A 222 1.51 -21.90 -8.92
N ILE A 223 0.55 -22.81 -8.97
CA ILE A 223 0.10 -23.57 -7.79
C ILE A 223 1.08 -24.74 -7.59
N PRO A 224 1.59 -24.97 -6.37
CA PRO A 224 2.47 -26.09 -6.09
C PRO A 224 1.74 -27.43 -6.35
N LYS A 225 2.51 -28.44 -6.74
CA LYS A 225 1.96 -29.79 -6.85
C LYS A 225 1.80 -30.39 -5.45
N ALA A 226 0.74 -31.16 -5.25
CA ALA A 226 0.55 -31.90 -4.02
C ALA A 226 1.70 -32.91 -3.85
N VAL A 227 2.50 -32.73 -2.79
CA VAL A 227 3.59 -33.65 -2.43
C VAL A 227 3.30 -34.14 -1.01
N GLY A 228 2.80 -35.38 -0.90
CA GLY A 228 2.51 -36.00 0.39
C GLY A 228 1.21 -35.52 1.05
N ARG A 229 1.16 -35.63 2.39
CA ARG A 229 0.00 -35.24 3.19
C ARG A 229 -0.16 -33.72 3.21
N PRO A 230 -1.39 -33.18 3.07
CA PRO A 230 -1.64 -31.76 3.18
C PRO A 230 -1.10 -31.19 4.49
N SER A 231 -0.57 -29.97 4.42
CA SER A 231 -0.12 -29.25 5.63
C SER A 231 -1.30 -28.60 6.31
N GLY A 232 -1.66 -29.09 7.49
CA GLY A 232 -2.72 -28.54 8.36
C GLY A 232 -3.82 -29.56 8.66
N ASP A 233 -4.36 -29.49 9.88
CA ASP A 233 -5.39 -30.43 10.37
C ASP A 233 -6.76 -30.24 9.68
N THR A 234 -6.97 -29.11 9.00
CA THR A 234 -8.24 -28.76 8.34
C THR A 234 -8.21 -28.92 6.84
N ALA A 235 -7.06 -29.29 6.25
CA ALA A 235 -6.94 -29.46 4.81
C ALA A 235 -7.59 -30.79 4.34
N GLY A 236 -8.43 -30.70 3.31
CA GLY A 236 -9.03 -31.88 2.67
C GLY A 236 -8.00 -32.77 1.97
N PRO A 237 -8.36 -34.04 1.68
CA PRO A 237 -7.49 -34.93 0.92
C PRO A 237 -7.12 -34.34 -0.43
N GLY A 238 -5.82 -34.15 -0.72
CA GLY A 238 -5.32 -33.58 -1.97
C GLY A 238 -5.34 -32.06 -2.05
N GLU A 239 -5.76 -31.36 -0.99
CA GLU A 239 -5.69 -29.91 -0.90
C GLU A 239 -4.22 -29.46 -0.78
N VAL A 240 -3.84 -28.52 -1.62
CA VAL A 240 -2.48 -27.98 -1.66
C VAL A 240 -2.51 -26.57 -1.05
N PRO A 241 -1.56 -26.22 -0.17
CA PRO A 241 -1.44 -24.85 0.28
C PRO A 241 -1.22 -23.94 -0.94
N THR A 242 -2.10 -22.98 -1.10
CA THR A 242 -2.06 -22.03 -2.21
C THR A 242 -1.88 -20.62 -1.67
N GLY A 243 -1.25 -19.75 -2.44
CA GLY A 243 -1.12 -18.36 -2.13
C GLY A 243 0.30 -17.82 -2.30
N VAL A 244 0.36 -16.52 -2.51
CA VAL A 244 1.61 -15.76 -2.45
C VAL A 244 1.77 -15.26 -1.01
N ASN A 245 2.83 -15.70 -0.32
CA ASN A 245 3.12 -15.25 1.04
C ASN A 245 3.58 -13.79 1.05
N ASP A 246 4.55 -13.50 0.19
CA ASP A 246 5.13 -12.18 0.09
C ASP A 246 5.73 -11.93 -1.29
N PHE A 247 5.92 -10.67 -1.62
CA PHE A 247 6.68 -10.24 -2.78
C PHE A 247 7.52 -9.01 -2.44
N ALA A 248 8.61 -8.83 -3.17
CA ALA A 248 9.44 -7.65 -3.06
C ALA A 248 9.80 -7.13 -4.46
N ILE A 249 9.69 -5.83 -4.65
CA ILE A 249 9.95 -5.16 -5.91
C ILE A 249 11.31 -4.48 -5.83
N HIS A 250 12.15 -4.75 -6.82
CA HIS A 250 13.46 -4.13 -6.94
C HIS A 250 13.31 -2.61 -7.13
N PRO A 251 14.18 -1.76 -6.58
CA PRO A 251 14.11 -0.30 -6.72
C PRO A 251 14.03 0.19 -8.17
N SER A 252 14.63 -0.52 -9.13
CA SER A 252 14.52 -0.19 -10.56
C SER A 252 13.11 -0.40 -11.15
N MET A 253 12.17 -1.01 -10.42
CA MET A 253 10.81 -1.32 -10.86
C MET A 253 10.72 -2.27 -12.08
N LYS A 254 11.81 -2.94 -12.44
CA LYS A 254 11.87 -3.88 -13.58
C LYS A 254 11.68 -5.33 -13.16
N VAL A 255 12.01 -5.63 -11.92
CA VAL A 255 12.08 -6.99 -11.38
C VAL A 255 11.30 -7.10 -10.08
N MET A 256 10.64 -8.22 -9.88
CA MET A 256 9.94 -8.58 -8.66
C MET A 256 10.28 -10.02 -8.28
N VAL A 257 10.46 -10.27 -7.00
CA VAL A 257 10.62 -11.61 -6.43
C VAL A 257 9.37 -11.98 -5.65
N THR A 258 8.93 -13.23 -5.74
CA THR A 258 7.78 -13.75 -5.00
C THR A 258 8.12 -15.07 -4.30
N VAL A 259 7.55 -15.27 -3.13
CA VAL A 259 7.53 -16.55 -2.41
C VAL A 259 6.09 -16.99 -2.18
N GLY A 260 5.84 -18.28 -2.34
CA GLY A 260 4.50 -18.86 -2.22
C GLY A 260 4.38 -19.85 -1.09
N LYS A 261 3.13 -20.14 -0.70
CA LYS A 261 2.79 -21.18 0.27
C LYS A 261 3.10 -22.56 -0.29
N GLY A 262 3.61 -23.44 0.56
CA GLY A 262 3.90 -24.84 0.19
C GLY A 262 5.03 -25.04 -0.77
N GLU A 263 5.81 -24.03 -1.08
CA GLU A 263 6.91 -24.11 -2.05
C GLU A 263 8.24 -23.76 -1.39
N ARG A 264 9.27 -24.57 -1.69
CA ARG A 264 10.67 -24.33 -1.30
C ARG A 264 11.43 -23.62 -2.41
N CYS A 265 10.85 -22.55 -2.93
CA CYS A 265 11.49 -21.75 -3.98
C CYS A 265 11.00 -20.31 -3.94
N MET A 266 11.80 -19.43 -4.53
CA MET A 266 11.37 -18.10 -4.91
C MET A 266 11.35 -17.97 -6.43
N ARG A 267 10.51 -17.06 -6.94
CA ARG A 267 10.36 -16.79 -8.36
C ARG A 267 10.70 -15.36 -8.68
N LEU A 268 11.50 -15.23 -9.72
CA LEU A 268 11.85 -13.94 -10.28
C LEU A 268 10.92 -13.61 -11.45
N TRP A 269 10.37 -12.42 -11.45
CA TRP A 269 9.45 -11.90 -12.47
C TRP A 269 10.02 -10.66 -13.12
N ASN A 270 9.94 -10.61 -14.44
CA ASN A 270 10.20 -9.39 -15.19
C ASN A 270 8.89 -8.59 -15.28
N LEU A 271 8.84 -7.42 -14.64
CA LEU A 271 7.65 -6.57 -14.57
C LEU A 271 7.36 -5.84 -15.89
N VAL A 272 8.36 -5.71 -16.78
CA VAL A 272 8.17 -5.08 -18.09
C VAL A 272 7.41 -6.01 -19.03
N THR A 273 7.75 -7.30 -19.00
CA THR A 273 7.13 -8.32 -19.86
C THR A 273 5.98 -9.06 -19.18
N GLY A 274 5.85 -8.97 -17.86
CA GLY A 274 4.89 -9.73 -17.06
C GLY A 274 5.18 -11.24 -17.01
N LYS A 275 6.38 -11.67 -17.43
CA LYS A 275 6.76 -13.07 -17.51
C LYS A 275 7.71 -13.48 -16.39
N LYS A 276 7.64 -14.77 -16.04
CA LYS A 276 8.61 -15.39 -15.14
C LYS A 276 10.00 -15.38 -15.77
N ALA A 277 10.99 -14.82 -15.06
CA ALA A 277 12.38 -14.76 -15.50
C ALA A 277 13.23 -15.92 -14.96
N GLY A 278 12.95 -16.36 -13.72
CA GLY A 278 13.72 -17.42 -13.09
C GLY A 278 13.02 -18.06 -11.91
N VAL A 279 13.61 -19.14 -11.40
CA VAL A 279 13.22 -19.80 -10.15
C VAL A 279 14.50 -20.17 -9.41
N LEU A 280 14.58 -19.79 -8.15
CA LEU A 280 15.63 -20.24 -7.25
C LEU A 280 15.03 -21.20 -6.22
N ASN A 281 15.51 -22.43 -6.18
CA ASN A 281 15.08 -23.41 -5.21
C ASN A 281 15.88 -23.24 -3.90
N PHE A 282 15.22 -23.44 -2.77
CA PHE A 282 15.87 -23.44 -1.47
C PHE A 282 16.38 -24.84 -1.17
N ASP A 283 17.69 -25.00 -1.27
CA ASP A 283 18.35 -26.27 -1.00
C ASP A 283 18.31 -26.61 0.49
N LYS A 284 18.41 -27.91 0.79
CA LYS A 284 18.38 -28.40 2.16
C LYS A 284 19.52 -27.82 3.02
N SER A 285 20.70 -27.64 2.44
CA SER A 285 21.86 -27.04 3.10
C SER A 285 21.61 -25.57 3.49
N LEU A 286 21.00 -24.81 2.58
CA LEU A 286 20.61 -23.42 2.79
C LEU A 286 19.55 -23.31 3.91
N LEU A 287 18.53 -24.16 3.86
CA LEU A 287 17.48 -24.17 4.91
C LEU A 287 18.05 -24.55 6.27
N GLN A 288 18.98 -25.50 6.34
CA GLN A 288 19.67 -25.84 7.59
C GLN A 288 20.54 -24.68 8.11
N ALA A 289 21.25 -23.97 7.23
CA ALA A 289 22.03 -22.80 7.59
C ALA A 289 21.12 -21.66 8.08
N ALA A 290 19.90 -21.53 7.56
CA ALA A 290 18.88 -20.58 8.04
C ALA A 290 18.22 -21.01 9.36
N GLY A 291 18.62 -22.15 9.95
CA GLY A 291 18.07 -22.66 11.21
C GLY A 291 16.75 -23.42 11.06
N GLU A 292 16.34 -23.72 9.80
CA GLU A 292 15.13 -24.49 9.53
C GLU A 292 15.28 -25.95 9.97
N GLY A 293 14.37 -26.42 10.81
CA GLY A 293 14.39 -27.78 11.34
C GLY A 293 13.89 -28.83 10.34
N ARG A 294 14.03 -30.12 10.71
CA ARG A 294 13.59 -31.26 9.88
C ARG A 294 12.09 -31.21 9.54
N TYR A 295 11.29 -30.61 10.39
CA TYR A 295 9.83 -30.54 10.27
C TYR A 295 9.34 -29.20 9.72
N SER A 296 10.22 -28.27 9.43
CA SER A 296 9.87 -27.00 8.82
C SER A 296 9.38 -27.17 7.39
N SER A 297 8.43 -26.38 6.97
CA SER A 297 7.95 -26.34 5.58
C SER A 297 9.06 -25.93 4.62
N GLY A 298 10.01 -25.10 5.06
CA GLY A 298 11.07 -24.50 4.24
C GLY A 298 10.54 -23.51 3.21
N GLU A 299 9.33 -23.02 3.39
CA GLU A 299 8.75 -22.00 2.51
C GLU A 299 9.25 -20.60 2.89
N GLY A 300 9.47 -19.75 1.89
CA GLY A 300 9.75 -18.35 2.14
C GLY A 300 8.52 -17.63 2.67
N ARG A 301 8.68 -16.82 3.73
CA ARG A 301 7.57 -16.12 4.39
C ARG A 301 7.59 -14.62 4.16
N LYS A 302 8.79 -14.03 4.10
CA LYS A 302 8.99 -12.58 3.93
C LYS A 302 10.08 -12.29 2.93
N LEU A 303 9.92 -11.19 2.23
CA LEU A 303 10.86 -10.70 1.24
C LEU A 303 11.09 -9.19 1.43
N ALA A 304 12.33 -8.77 1.32
CA ALA A 304 12.69 -7.36 1.26
C ALA A 304 13.88 -7.16 0.32
N TRP A 305 13.88 -6.05 -0.43
CA TRP A 305 15.05 -5.56 -1.16
C TRP A 305 15.77 -4.52 -0.33
N GLY A 306 17.09 -4.47 -0.45
CA GLY A 306 17.88 -3.33 0.00
C GLY A 306 17.54 -2.07 -0.81
N GLU A 307 17.81 -0.91 -0.25
CA GLU A 307 17.52 0.38 -0.91
C GLU A 307 18.30 0.54 -2.22
N ASP A 308 19.53 0.02 -2.26
CA ASP A 308 20.41 0.06 -3.44
C ASP A 308 20.02 -0.97 -4.51
N GLY A 309 19.22 -1.99 -4.13
CA GLY A 309 18.83 -3.08 -5.02
C GLY A 309 19.93 -4.12 -5.26
N GLU A 310 21.07 -4.03 -4.58
CA GLU A 310 22.19 -4.99 -4.71
C GLU A 310 21.97 -6.24 -3.87
N GLU A 311 21.15 -6.14 -2.84
CA GLU A 311 20.86 -7.23 -1.92
C GLU A 311 19.36 -7.42 -1.72
N TYR A 312 18.97 -8.64 -1.44
CA TYR A 312 17.62 -8.96 -0.99
C TYR A 312 17.65 -10.05 0.08
N VAL A 313 16.64 -10.03 0.93
CA VAL A 313 16.51 -10.94 2.07
C VAL A 313 15.28 -11.81 1.88
N VAL A 314 15.45 -13.11 2.13
CA VAL A 314 14.36 -14.07 2.24
C VAL A 314 14.25 -14.51 3.69
N GLY A 315 13.13 -14.19 4.32
CA GLY A 315 12.79 -14.65 5.67
C GLY A 315 12.03 -15.97 5.63
N PHE A 316 12.45 -16.91 6.45
CA PHE A 316 11.82 -18.20 6.69
C PHE A 316 11.08 -18.21 8.03
N GLU A 317 10.73 -19.37 8.54
CA GLU A 317 10.06 -19.49 9.84
C GLU A 317 10.98 -19.15 11.02
N ARG A 318 12.26 -19.55 10.95
CA ARG A 318 13.21 -19.44 12.04
C ARG A 318 14.39 -18.55 11.76
N GLY A 319 14.67 -18.25 10.51
CA GLY A 319 15.80 -17.43 10.12
C GLY A 319 15.61 -16.72 8.82
N ALA A 320 16.66 -16.06 8.37
CA ALA A 320 16.68 -15.33 7.12
C ALA A 320 17.99 -15.55 6.37
N VAL A 321 17.92 -15.45 5.05
CA VAL A 321 19.10 -15.55 4.15
C VAL A 321 19.16 -14.29 3.32
N VAL A 322 20.35 -13.69 3.29
CA VAL A 322 20.66 -12.54 2.45
C VAL A 322 21.32 -13.01 1.17
N TYR A 323 20.83 -12.52 0.06
CA TYR A 323 21.39 -12.77 -1.27
C TYR A 323 21.94 -11.47 -1.85
N GLY A 324 23.20 -11.50 -2.29
CA GLY A 324 23.79 -10.42 -3.06
C GLY A 324 23.57 -10.63 -4.55
N MET A 325 23.28 -9.55 -5.26
CA MET A 325 23.25 -9.53 -6.72
C MET A 325 24.70 -9.27 -7.19
N VAL A 326 25.39 -10.32 -7.57
CA VAL A 326 26.69 -10.16 -8.24
C VAL A 326 26.40 -9.71 -9.66
N SER A 327 26.72 -8.46 -10.00
CA SER A 327 26.80 -8.05 -11.38
C SER A 327 28.13 -8.55 -11.92
N ASP A 328 28.11 -9.57 -12.75
CA ASP A 328 29.25 -9.87 -13.62
C ASP A 328 29.41 -8.65 -14.56
N ALA A 329 30.45 -7.85 -14.27
CA ALA A 329 30.81 -6.67 -15.05
C ALA A 329 31.54 -7.10 -16.34
#